data_80f2737d866b29a48d3c3fd43de9483f
#
_entry.id   80f2737d866b29a48d3c3fd43de9483f
#
_cell.length_a   1.000
_cell.length_b   1.000
_cell.length_c   1.000
_cell.angle_alpha   90.00
_cell.angle_beta   90.00
_cell.angle_gamma   90.00
#
_symmetry.space_group_name_H-M   'P 1'
#
loop_
_entity.id
_entity.type
_entity.pdbx_description
1 polymer ?
#
loop_
_entity_poly.entity_id
_entity_poly.type
_entity_poly.pdbx_seq_one_letter_code
_entity_poly.pdbx_strand_id
1 'polypeptide(L)'
;TDPIFQNDISSYVFGLPLYRLFVSWGFQLVIFTSVIIVLFFIATGALQLRPGRLPEVSSGAKAHLSVLLAFVAVLKAFAYRLDSMELLYSPRGKVFGASYTDAVAHLPALNLLILISLFGAVLLLVNIKRRGWLLPATAISLWLAVSIIVGGVVPAAIQRFRVLPDELNKELPYVESHINYTRLAYGLDSIEEKSFEASPDLTDDDISDNSQTVDNIRLWDPTVLAETYSQLQEIRAYYALDEVDVDRYKINGELTQVMVSARELDQTNLPAVGWVNERLQYTHGYGVVFSPANNVASQGQPDFYVKGVPATTTVSELEIDQPRIYFGESAESVEYVVVNSLQEEVDYPLSTEGQSVA
;
A
#
# COMPACT_ATOMS: atom_id res chain seq x y z
N THR A 1 -20.00 -0.74 0.54
CA THR A 1 -20.17 0.39 -0.41
C THR A 1 -19.44 1.62 0.11
N ASP A 2 -18.92 2.47 -0.79
CA ASP A 2 -18.26 3.70 -0.42
C ASP A 2 -19.25 4.77 0.10
N PRO A 3 -18.81 5.70 0.96
CA PRO A 3 -19.72 6.67 1.59
C PRO A 3 -20.14 7.82 0.67
N ILE A 4 -19.43 8.08 -0.43
CA ILE A 4 -19.66 9.23 -1.32
C ILE A 4 -20.57 8.87 -2.50
N PHE A 5 -20.28 7.78 -3.21
CA PHE A 5 -20.98 7.37 -4.42
C PHE A 5 -21.90 6.16 -4.21
N GLN A 6 -21.84 5.51 -3.04
CA GLN A 6 -22.61 4.30 -2.69
C GLN A 6 -22.33 3.11 -3.63
N ASN A 7 -21.19 3.10 -4.29
CA ASN A 7 -20.75 2.01 -5.15
C ASN A 7 -20.09 0.90 -4.33
N ASP A 8 -20.11 -0.31 -4.86
CA ASP A 8 -19.35 -1.43 -4.31
C ASP A 8 -17.83 -1.21 -4.50
N ILE A 9 -17.03 -1.63 -3.52
CA ILE A 9 -15.57 -1.47 -3.53
C ILE A 9 -14.95 -2.16 -4.74
N SER A 10 -15.50 -3.28 -5.19
CA SER A 10 -15.02 -4.00 -6.38
C SER A 10 -15.05 -3.14 -7.65
N SER A 11 -15.98 -2.17 -7.73
CA SER A 11 -16.08 -1.22 -8.85
C SER A 11 -14.85 -0.33 -8.97
N TYR A 12 -14.20 -0.02 -7.83
CA TYR A 12 -12.97 0.79 -7.80
C TYR A 12 -11.72 -0.06 -8.06
N VAL A 13 -11.69 -1.28 -7.53
CA VAL A 13 -10.52 -2.16 -7.66
C VAL A 13 -10.41 -2.74 -9.08
N PHE A 14 -11.51 -3.19 -9.66
CA PHE A 14 -11.53 -3.88 -10.95
C PHE A 14 -12.13 -3.02 -12.08
N GLY A 15 -13.24 -2.32 -11.82
CA GLY A 15 -13.96 -1.56 -12.83
C GLY A 15 -13.22 -0.29 -13.25
N LEU A 16 -12.78 0.51 -12.27
CA LEU A 16 -12.16 1.80 -12.55
C LEU A 16 -10.88 1.70 -13.40
N PRO A 17 -9.92 0.80 -13.13
CA PRO A 17 -8.75 0.61 -13.99
C PRO A 17 -9.12 0.17 -15.42
N LEU A 18 -10.13 -0.69 -15.55
CA LEU A 18 -10.60 -1.14 -16.86
C LEU A 18 -11.22 0.02 -17.67
N TYR A 19 -12.07 0.83 -17.05
CA TYR A 19 -12.63 2.01 -17.71
C TYR A 19 -11.56 3.03 -18.09
N ARG A 20 -10.55 3.23 -17.23
CA ARG A 20 -9.39 4.06 -17.54
C ARG A 20 -8.63 3.56 -18.77
N LEU A 21 -8.42 2.27 -18.86
CA LEU A 21 -7.78 1.66 -20.02
C LEU A 21 -8.53 2.01 -21.30
N PHE A 22 -9.85 1.80 -21.34
CA PHE A 22 -10.66 2.12 -22.52
C PHE A 22 -10.65 3.60 -22.87
N VAL A 23 -10.76 4.49 -21.89
CA VAL A 23 -10.70 5.94 -22.12
C VAL A 23 -9.31 6.35 -22.63
N SER A 24 -8.24 5.80 -22.07
CA SER A 24 -6.86 6.04 -22.52
C SER A 24 -6.65 5.58 -23.96
N TRP A 25 -7.09 4.37 -24.30
CA TRP A 25 -7.05 3.87 -25.67
C TRP A 25 -7.89 4.73 -26.63
N GLY A 26 -9.05 5.17 -26.20
CA GLY A 26 -9.89 6.11 -26.95
C GLY A 26 -9.14 7.40 -27.27
N PHE A 27 -8.48 8.01 -26.28
CA PHE A 27 -7.65 9.21 -26.48
C PHE A 27 -6.50 8.94 -27.46
N GLN A 28 -5.74 7.87 -27.26
CA GLN A 28 -4.62 7.52 -28.14
C GLN A 28 -5.08 7.34 -29.60
N LEU A 29 -6.19 6.61 -29.81
CA LEU A 29 -6.75 6.39 -31.13
C LEU A 29 -7.15 7.70 -31.79
N VAL A 30 -7.87 8.57 -31.07
CA VAL A 30 -8.33 9.86 -31.64
C VAL A 30 -7.16 10.80 -31.89
N ILE A 31 -6.19 10.88 -31.00
CA ILE A 31 -4.98 11.70 -31.20
C ILE A 31 -4.22 11.20 -32.44
N PHE A 32 -3.95 9.89 -32.52
CA PHE A 32 -3.22 9.31 -33.65
C PHE A 32 -3.96 9.55 -34.98
N THR A 33 -5.28 9.30 -35.00
CA THR A 33 -6.14 9.57 -36.16
C THR A 33 -6.12 11.05 -36.52
N SER A 34 -6.19 11.95 -35.55
CA SER A 34 -6.16 13.40 -35.75
C SER A 34 -4.85 13.86 -36.38
N VAL A 35 -3.71 13.32 -35.92
CA VAL A 35 -2.40 13.61 -36.50
C VAL A 35 -2.34 13.17 -37.97
N ILE A 36 -2.75 11.95 -38.29
CA ILE A 36 -2.78 11.44 -39.67
C ILE A 36 -3.66 12.32 -40.55
N ILE A 37 -4.85 12.68 -40.08
CA ILE A 37 -5.81 13.50 -40.82
C ILE A 37 -5.29 14.91 -41.06
N VAL A 38 -4.64 15.52 -40.06
CA VAL A 38 -4.00 16.85 -40.20
C VAL A 38 -2.87 16.79 -41.21
N LEU A 39 -2.00 15.79 -41.17
CA LEU A 39 -0.95 15.59 -42.16
C LEU A 39 -1.48 15.39 -43.59
N PHE A 40 -2.58 14.60 -43.70
CA PHE A 40 -3.27 14.42 -44.98
C PHE A 40 -3.83 15.74 -45.51
N PHE A 41 -4.46 16.57 -44.66
CA PHE A 41 -5.01 17.86 -45.07
C PHE A 41 -3.92 18.87 -45.43
N ILE A 42 -2.75 18.81 -44.81
CA ILE A 42 -1.59 19.60 -45.21
C ILE A 42 -1.09 19.12 -46.59
N ALA A 43 -0.92 17.83 -46.82
CA ALA A 43 -0.42 17.25 -48.06
C ALA A 43 -1.35 17.53 -49.25
N THR A 44 -2.67 17.53 -49.00
CA THR A 44 -3.69 17.82 -50.08
C THR A 44 -3.97 19.31 -50.25
N GLY A 45 -3.36 20.19 -49.47
CA GLY A 45 -3.62 21.63 -49.51
C GLY A 45 -4.95 22.07 -48.93
N ALA A 46 -5.70 21.14 -48.30
CA ALA A 46 -6.94 21.45 -47.60
C ALA A 46 -6.72 22.22 -46.26
N LEU A 47 -5.51 22.16 -45.74
CA LEU A 47 -4.99 22.94 -44.60
C LEU A 47 -3.72 23.66 -45.08
N GLN A 48 -3.74 24.96 -45.18
CA GLN A 48 -2.59 25.79 -45.56
C GLN A 48 -2.13 26.62 -44.38
N LEU A 49 -0.87 26.39 -43.98
CA LEU A 49 -0.19 27.16 -42.94
C LEU A 49 0.67 28.26 -43.60
N ARG A 50 0.22 29.52 -43.53
CA ARG A 50 0.97 30.66 -44.06
C ARG A 50 1.53 31.50 -42.92
N PRO A 51 2.84 31.85 -42.94
CA PRO A 51 3.42 32.71 -41.90
C PRO A 51 2.65 34.03 -41.78
N GLY A 52 2.29 34.40 -40.54
CA GLY A 52 1.63 35.68 -40.23
C GLY A 52 0.13 35.73 -40.57
N ARG A 53 -0.48 34.64 -40.99
CA ARG A 53 -1.94 34.56 -41.24
C ARG A 53 -2.58 33.38 -40.48
N LEU A 54 -3.85 33.50 -40.17
CA LEU A 54 -4.63 32.37 -39.62
C LEU A 54 -4.62 31.21 -40.63
N PRO A 55 -4.55 29.95 -40.16
CA PRO A 55 -4.60 28.79 -41.03
C PRO A 55 -5.84 28.80 -41.95
N GLU A 56 -5.60 28.69 -43.23
CA GLU A 56 -6.69 28.54 -44.22
C GLU A 56 -7.06 27.05 -44.28
N VAL A 57 -8.27 26.73 -43.80
CA VAL A 57 -8.77 25.34 -43.74
C VAL A 57 -10.03 25.23 -44.60
N SER A 58 -10.07 24.23 -45.46
CA SER A 58 -11.24 23.96 -46.28
C SER A 58 -12.47 23.67 -45.42
N SER A 59 -13.68 23.93 -45.96
CA SER A 59 -14.90 23.75 -45.18
C SER A 59 -15.16 22.30 -44.79
N GLY A 60 -14.74 21.34 -45.60
CA GLY A 60 -14.81 19.92 -45.30
C GLY A 60 -13.85 19.52 -44.20
N ALA A 61 -12.61 20.02 -44.25
CA ALA A 61 -11.59 19.77 -43.22
C ALA A 61 -12.03 20.35 -41.86
N LYS A 62 -12.59 21.57 -41.82
CA LYS A 62 -13.18 22.14 -40.59
C LYS A 62 -14.26 21.27 -39.97
N ALA A 63 -15.17 20.75 -40.79
CA ALA A 63 -16.23 19.86 -40.32
C ALA A 63 -15.64 18.58 -39.74
N HIS A 64 -14.69 17.95 -40.41
CA HIS A 64 -14.05 16.72 -39.96
C HIS A 64 -13.26 16.92 -38.63
N LEU A 65 -12.46 17.97 -38.56
CA LEU A 65 -11.74 18.33 -37.33
C LEU A 65 -12.70 18.65 -36.17
N SER A 66 -13.86 19.28 -36.47
CA SER A 66 -14.89 19.53 -35.44
C SER A 66 -15.49 18.23 -34.89
N VAL A 67 -15.67 17.19 -35.71
CA VAL A 67 -16.11 15.86 -35.25
C VAL A 67 -15.07 15.23 -34.32
N LEU A 68 -13.81 15.24 -34.72
CA LEU A 68 -12.71 14.69 -33.91
C LEU A 68 -12.60 15.39 -32.56
N LEU A 69 -12.64 16.73 -32.57
CA LEU A 69 -12.61 17.54 -31.34
C LEU A 69 -13.84 17.29 -30.45
N ALA A 70 -15.04 17.11 -31.06
CA ALA A 70 -16.23 16.76 -30.32
C ALA A 70 -16.10 15.39 -29.64
N PHE A 71 -15.48 14.43 -30.33
CA PHE A 71 -15.21 13.11 -29.74
C PHE A 71 -14.20 13.20 -28.58
N VAL A 72 -13.14 14.00 -28.73
CA VAL A 72 -12.20 14.30 -27.64
C VAL A 72 -12.93 14.90 -26.42
N ALA A 73 -13.86 15.85 -26.65
CA ALA A 73 -14.62 16.48 -25.58
C ALA A 73 -15.52 15.47 -24.84
N VAL A 74 -16.15 14.53 -25.58
CA VAL A 74 -16.94 13.43 -24.98
C VAL A 74 -16.04 12.50 -24.16
N LEU A 75 -14.91 12.06 -24.73
CA LEU A 75 -13.94 11.25 -23.97
C LEU A 75 -13.44 11.96 -22.71
N LYS A 76 -13.25 13.30 -22.77
CA LYS A 76 -12.83 14.08 -21.63
C LYS A 76 -13.92 14.15 -20.55
N ALA A 77 -15.19 14.19 -20.93
CA ALA A 77 -16.31 14.11 -20.00
C ALA A 77 -16.30 12.74 -19.26
N PHE A 78 -16.09 11.64 -19.99
CA PHE A 78 -15.91 10.33 -19.34
C PHE A 78 -14.69 10.29 -18.44
N ALA A 79 -13.54 10.85 -18.87
CA ALA A 79 -12.35 10.93 -18.02
C ALA A 79 -12.65 11.67 -16.72
N TYR A 80 -13.33 12.83 -16.76
CA TYR A 80 -13.71 13.55 -15.55
C TYR A 80 -14.66 12.77 -14.63
N ARG A 81 -15.53 11.93 -15.21
CA ARG A 81 -16.36 11.03 -14.39
C ARG A 81 -15.50 10.00 -13.66
N LEU A 82 -14.46 9.46 -14.29
CA LEU A 82 -13.51 8.56 -13.63
C LEU A 82 -12.63 9.32 -12.61
N ASP A 83 -12.17 10.54 -12.96
CA ASP A 83 -11.43 11.42 -12.04
C ASP A 83 -12.23 11.69 -10.76
N SER A 84 -13.57 11.84 -10.87
CA SER A 84 -14.41 12.03 -9.69
C SER A 84 -14.43 10.80 -8.77
N MET A 85 -14.38 9.59 -9.32
CA MET A 85 -14.30 8.36 -8.53
C MET A 85 -12.90 8.18 -7.91
N GLU A 86 -11.86 8.62 -8.60
CA GLU A 86 -10.48 8.59 -8.08
C GLU A 86 -10.23 9.53 -6.91
N LEU A 87 -11.13 10.47 -6.61
CA LEU A 87 -11.04 11.28 -5.38
C LEU A 87 -11.02 10.41 -4.11
N LEU A 88 -11.58 9.20 -4.16
CA LEU A 88 -11.50 8.25 -3.04
C LEU A 88 -10.07 7.73 -2.77
N TYR A 89 -9.16 7.89 -3.73
CA TYR A 89 -7.74 7.56 -3.62
C TYR A 89 -6.85 8.79 -3.45
N SER A 90 -7.44 9.94 -3.09
CA SER A 90 -6.70 11.21 -2.99
C SER A 90 -5.64 11.16 -1.88
N PRO A 91 -4.39 11.52 -2.16
CA PRO A 91 -3.35 11.67 -1.14
C PRO A 91 -3.29 13.08 -0.55
N ARG A 92 -4.27 13.96 -0.85
CA ARG A 92 -4.22 15.39 -0.50
C ARG A 92 -4.62 15.69 0.93
N GLY A 93 -5.42 14.84 1.56
CA GLY A 93 -5.86 14.99 2.96
C GLY A 93 -4.80 14.55 3.98
N LYS A 94 -5.17 14.52 5.24
CA LYS A 94 -4.33 13.99 6.33
C LYS A 94 -4.29 12.46 6.34
N VAL A 95 -5.30 11.82 5.79
CA VAL A 95 -5.41 10.39 5.58
C VAL A 95 -5.56 10.10 4.10
N PHE A 96 -5.21 8.91 3.68
CA PHE A 96 -5.41 8.47 2.30
C PHE A 96 -6.91 8.31 2.04
N GLY A 97 -7.41 8.99 1.01
CA GLY A 97 -8.83 9.01 0.67
C GLY A 97 -9.35 10.41 0.38
N ALA A 98 -10.67 10.53 0.21
CA ALA A 98 -11.28 11.83 -0.07
C ALA A 98 -11.18 12.76 1.15
N SER A 99 -10.71 13.98 0.92
CA SER A 99 -10.65 15.07 1.92
C SER A 99 -11.88 15.98 1.82
N TYR A 100 -12.01 16.90 2.77
CA TYR A 100 -13.03 17.96 2.71
C TYR A 100 -12.95 18.74 1.39
N THR A 101 -11.76 19.13 0.97
CA THR A 101 -11.57 19.87 -0.28
C THR A 101 -11.93 19.03 -1.50
N ASP A 102 -11.68 17.71 -1.46
CA ASP A 102 -12.07 16.81 -2.53
C ASP A 102 -13.59 16.72 -2.68
N ALA A 103 -14.32 16.58 -1.58
CA ALA A 103 -15.77 16.45 -1.59
C ALA A 103 -16.49 17.77 -1.91
N VAL A 104 -16.01 18.90 -1.35
CA VAL A 104 -16.73 20.19 -1.42
C VAL A 104 -16.29 21.05 -2.60
N ALA A 105 -15.07 20.85 -3.11
CA ALA A 105 -14.53 21.66 -4.21
C ALA A 105 -14.23 20.82 -5.46
N HIS A 106 -13.39 19.79 -5.37
CA HIS A 106 -12.97 19.02 -6.54
C HIS A 106 -14.13 18.23 -7.18
N LEU A 107 -14.98 17.57 -6.39
CA LEU A 107 -16.11 16.81 -6.92
C LEU A 107 -17.13 17.70 -7.66
N PRO A 108 -17.61 18.85 -7.12
CA PRO A 108 -18.44 19.77 -7.87
C PRO A 108 -17.74 20.36 -9.11
N ALA A 109 -16.42 20.64 -9.02
CA ALA A 109 -15.63 21.12 -10.15
C ALA A 109 -15.60 20.12 -11.29
N LEU A 110 -15.35 18.84 -10.99
CA LEU A 110 -15.35 17.77 -11.97
C LEU A 110 -16.72 17.56 -12.61
N ASN A 111 -17.80 17.63 -11.83
CA ASN A 111 -19.16 17.57 -12.36
C ASN A 111 -19.46 18.73 -13.31
N LEU A 112 -19.03 19.94 -12.99
CA LEU A 112 -19.15 21.09 -13.88
C LEU A 112 -18.31 20.90 -15.15
N LEU A 113 -17.09 20.38 -15.03
CA LEU A 113 -16.22 20.10 -16.18
C LEU A 113 -16.80 19.02 -17.11
N ILE A 114 -17.53 18.04 -16.59
CA ILE A 114 -18.31 17.08 -17.39
C ILE A 114 -19.33 17.82 -18.25
N LEU A 115 -20.13 18.69 -17.61
CA LEU A 115 -21.16 19.46 -18.32
C LEU A 115 -20.55 20.39 -19.37
N ILE A 116 -19.48 21.10 -19.04
CA ILE A 116 -18.77 21.99 -19.97
C ILE A 116 -18.17 21.21 -21.15
N SER A 117 -17.62 20.03 -20.90
CA SER A 117 -17.07 19.18 -21.96
C SER A 117 -18.16 18.68 -22.92
N LEU A 118 -19.31 18.25 -22.40
CA LEU A 118 -20.45 17.84 -23.20
C LEU A 118 -21.05 19.03 -23.96
N PHE A 119 -21.18 20.20 -23.33
CA PHE A 119 -21.61 21.42 -24.01
C PHE A 119 -20.64 21.83 -25.12
N GLY A 120 -19.34 21.76 -24.87
CA GLY A 120 -18.31 21.96 -25.88
C GLY A 120 -18.42 21.00 -27.06
N ALA A 121 -18.70 19.71 -26.79
CA ALA A 121 -18.94 18.73 -27.84
C ALA A 121 -20.15 19.13 -28.72
N VAL A 122 -21.24 19.59 -28.12
CA VAL A 122 -22.43 20.08 -28.86
C VAL A 122 -22.08 21.29 -29.72
N LEU A 123 -21.34 22.28 -29.19
CA LEU A 123 -20.88 23.44 -29.96
C LEU A 123 -20.02 23.02 -31.16
N LEU A 124 -19.13 22.06 -30.97
CA LEU A 124 -18.27 21.52 -32.03
C LEU A 124 -19.08 20.76 -33.08
N LEU A 125 -20.11 20.01 -32.71
CA LEU A 125 -21.03 19.36 -33.66
C LEU A 125 -21.89 20.38 -34.46
N VAL A 126 -22.34 21.46 -33.81
CA VAL A 126 -23.04 22.56 -34.50
C VAL A 126 -22.08 23.24 -35.51
N ASN A 127 -20.79 23.30 -35.20
CA ASN A 127 -19.78 23.88 -36.10
C ASN A 127 -19.62 23.11 -37.43
N ILE A 128 -20.04 21.86 -37.51
CA ILE A 128 -20.06 21.08 -38.76
C ILE A 128 -20.88 21.81 -39.85
N LYS A 129 -22.00 22.46 -39.47
CA LYS A 129 -22.84 23.25 -40.35
C LYS A 129 -22.31 24.66 -40.57
N ARG A 130 -21.85 25.33 -39.49
CA ARG A 130 -21.38 26.74 -39.54
C ARG A 130 -19.96 26.87 -40.10
N ARG A 131 -19.11 25.84 -39.92
CA ARG A 131 -17.76 25.74 -40.47
C ARG A 131 -16.84 26.94 -40.14
N GLY A 132 -17.13 27.63 -39.01
CA GLY A 132 -16.39 28.78 -38.52
C GLY A 132 -15.30 28.41 -37.54
N TRP A 133 -14.52 29.40 -37.11
CA TRP A 133 -13.53 29.27 -36.03
C TRP A 133 -14.09 29.67 -34.65
N LEU A 134 -15.19 30.42 -34.62
CA LEU A 134 -15.74 31.01 -33.40
C LEU A 134 -16.19 29.90 -32.41
N LEU A 135 -16.98 28.94 -32.85
CA LEU A 135 -17.51 27.89 -31.99
C LEU A 135 -16.43 26.96 -31.40
N PRO A 136 -15.44 26.48 -32.17
CA PRO A 136 -14.31 25.73 -31.60
C PRO A 136 -13.48 26.57 -30.61
N ALA A 137 -13.21 27.84 -30.94
CA ALA A 137 -12.47 28.74 -30.06
C ALA A 137 -13.21 28.99 -28.75
N THR A 138 -14.52 29.26 -28.81
CA THR A 138 -15.33 29.45 -27.58
C THR A 138 -15.42 28.19 -26.74
N ALA A 139 -15.59 27.02 -27.36
CA ALA A 139 -15.63 25.74 -26.64
C ALA A 139 -14.31 25.48 -25.89
N ILE A 140 -13.17 25.65 -26.56
CA ILE A 140 -11.85 25.43 -25.97
C ILE A 140 -11.55 26.48 -24.87
N SER A 141 -11.81 27.76 -25.16
CA SER A 141 -11.55 28.84 -24.21
C SER A 141 -12.40 28.70 -22.94
N LEU A 142 -13.68 28.37 -23.09
CA LEU A 142 -14.57 28.14 -21.95
C LEU A 142 -14.10 26.95 -21.11
N TRP A 143 -13.75 25.84 -21.77
CA TRP A 143 -13.23 24.66 -21.10
C TRP A 143 -11.93 24.96 -20.33
N LEU A 144 -10.98 25.68 -20.95
CA LEU A 144 -9.72 26.08 -20.30
C LEU A 144 -9.96 27.01 -19.11
N ALA A 145 -10.80 28.04 -19.28
CA ALA A 145 -11.12 28.99 -18.22
C ALA A 145 -11.75 28.29 -17.00
N VAL A 146 -12.75 27.43 -17.23
CA VAL A 146 -13.40 26.68 -16.14
C VAL A 146 -12.43 25.66 -15.53
N SER A 147 -11.60 24.97 -16.33
CA SER A 147 -10.60 24.02 -15.83
C SER A 147 -9.60 24.70 -14.89
N ILE A 148 -9.11 25.89 -15.23
CA ILE A 148 -8.14 26.63 -14.41
C ILE A 148 -8.82 27.21 -13.16
N ILE A 149 -9.96 27.87 -13.33
CA ILE A 149 -10.62 28.58 -12.22
C ILE A 149 -11.24 27.58 -11.25
N VAL A 150 -12.15 26.73 -11.74
CA VAL A 150 -12.97 25.85 -10.89
C VAL A 150 -12.21 24.57 -10.55
N GLY A 151 -11.39 24.06 -11.48
CA GLY A 151 -10.59 22.87 -11.25
C GLY A 151 -9.29 23.11 -10.47
N GLY A 152 -8.78 24.34 -10.43
CA GLY A 152 -7.51 24.69 -9.78
C GLY A 152 -7.63 25.77 -8.70
N VAL A 153 -7.99 26.99 -9.10
CA VAL A 153 -7.96 28.16 -8.18
C VAL A 153 -8.94 28.03 -7.02
N VAL A 154 -10.17 27.59 -7.29
CA VAL A 154 -11.23 27.45 -6.27
C VAL A 154 -10.87 26.39 -5.22
N PRO A 155 -10.45 25.16 -5.57
CA PRO A 155 -10.02 24.18 -4.58
C PRO A 155 -8.82 24.66 -3.74
N ALA A 156 -7.83 25.29 -4.38
CA ALA A 156 -6.68 25.85 -3.67
C ALA A 156 -7.07 26.96 -2.68
N ALA A 157 -8.02 27.83 -3.06
CA ALA A 157 -8.54 28.86 -2.19
C ALA A 157 -9.33 28.27 -1.01
N ILE A 158 -10.17 27.27 -1.26
CA ILE A 158 -10.92 26.56 -0.20
C ILE A 158 -9.95 25.87 0.76
N GLN A 159 -8.94 25.17 0.25
CA GLN A 159 -7.92 24.53 1.09
C GLN A 159 -7.22 25.56 1.98
N ARG A 160 -6.75 26.67 1.38
CA ARG A 160 -5.93 27.66 2.10
C ARG A 160 -6.73 28.48 3.10
N PHE A 161 -7.95 28.92 2.74
CA PHE A 161 -8.70 29.92 3.54
C PHE A 161 -9.81 29.31 4.39
N ARG A 162 -10.27 28.09 4.08
CA ARG A 162 -11.37 27.45 4.80
C ARG A 162 -10.97 26.19 5.55
N VAL A 163 -10.07 25.37 4.96
CA VAL A 163 -9.66 24.10 5.57
C VAL A 163 -8.51 24.30 6.54
N LEU A 164 -7.37 24.85 6.08
CA LEU A 164 -6.18 24.99 6.92
C LEU A 164 -6.41 25.75 8.26
N PRO A 165 -7.26 26.79 8.35
CA PRO A 165 -7.50 27.44 9.65
C PRO A 165 -8.31 26.61 10.64
N ASP A 166 -9.09 25.63 10.18
CA ASP A 166 -10.00 24.80 10.99
C ASP A 166 -9.95 23.34 10.51
N GLU A 167 -8.72 22.85 10.28
CA GLU A 167 -8.46 21.58 9.59
C GLU A 167 -9.09 20.40 10.32
N LEU A 168 -8.92 20.33 11.65
CA LEU A 168 -9.41 19.22 12.45
C LEU A 168 -10.94 19.04 12.29
N ASN A 169 -11.71 20.10 12.48
CA ASN A 169 -13.17 20.01 12.39
C ASN A 169 -13.65 19.73 10.96
N LYS A 170 -12.92 20.19 9.94
CA LYS A 170 -13.29 19.94 8.54
C LYS A 170 -12.95 18.54 8.08
N GLU A 171 -11.81 18.01 8.49
CA GLU A 171 -11.35 16.69 8.06
C GLU A 171 -11.88 15.56 8.95
N LEU A 172 -12.36 15.84 10.17
CA LEU A 172 -12.82 14.83 11.13
C LEU A 172 -13.80 13.80 10.53
N PRO A 173 -14.86 14.16 9.78
CA PRO A 173 -15.78 13.16 9.21
C PRO A 173 -15.10 12.20 8.19
N TYR A 174 -14.08 12.69 7.49
CA TYR A 174 -13.32 11.89 6.53
C TYR A 174 -12.32 10.98 7.24
N VAL A 175 -11.70 11.46 8.32
CA VAL A 175 -10.85 10.67 9.22
C VAL A 175 -11.66 9.55 9.89
N GLU A 176 -12.85 9.85 10.41
CA GLU A 176 -13.75 8.84 10.99
C GLU A 176 -14.12 7.75 9.97
N SER A 177 -14.46 8.16 8.75
CA SER A 177 -14.73 7.21 7.66
C SER A 177 -13.52 6.33 7.38
N HIS A 178 -12.32 6.91 7.32
CA HIS A 178 -11.08 6.17 7.10
C HIS A 178 -10.82 5.15 8.22
N ILE A 179 -10.97 5.56 9.49
CA ILE A 179 -10.81 4.68 10.65
C ILE A 179 -11.80 3.51 10.56
N ASN A 180 -13.08 3.78 10.29
CA ASN A 180 -14.11 2.75 10.23
C ASN A 180 -13.84 1.73 9.12
N TYR A 181 -13.46 2.19 7.92
CA TYR A 181 -13.12 1.27 6.81
C TYR A 181 -11.81 0.51 7.05
N THR A 182 -10.85 1.12 7.71
CA THR A 182 -9.61 0.44 8.11
C THR A 182 -9.91 -0.65 9.14
N ARG A 183 -10.68 -0.35 10.18
CA ARG A 183 -11.11 -1.34 11.17
C ARG A 183 -11.85 -2.51 10.50
N LEU A 184 -12.79 -2.22 9.61
CA LEU A 184 -13.52 -3.25 8.87
C LEU A 184 -12.59 -4.10 7.99
N ALA A 185 -11.62 -3.49 7.30
CA ALA A 185 -10.69 -4.19 6.42
C ALA A 185 -9.78 -5.17 7.16
N TYR A 186 -9.42 -4.85 8.40
CA TYR A 186 -8.59 -5.70 9.26
C TYR A 186 -9.39 -6.56 10.25
N GLY A 187 -10.73 -6.56 10.17
CA GLY A 187 -11.59 -7.31 11.09
C GLY A 187 -11.56 -6.80 12.53
N LEU A 188 -11.18 -5.53 12.73
CA LEU A 188 -11.09 -4.91 14.07
C LEU A 188 -12.41 -4.30 14.53
N ASP A 189 -13.45 -4.33 13.71
CA ASP A 189 -14.80 -3.85 14.01
C ASP A 189 -15.54 -4.73 15.02
N SER A 190 -15.06 -5.98 15.21
CA SER A 190 -15.59 -6.92 16.23
C SER A 190 -14.95 -6.75 17.62
N ILE A 191 -13.93 -5.88 17.76
CA ILE A 191 -13.26 -5.65 19.04
C ILE A 191 -14.17 -4.84 19.95
N GLU A 192 -14.47 -5.39 21.12
CA GLU A 192 -15.23 -4.72 22.16
C GLU A 192 -14.32 -3.77 22.95
N GLU A 193 -14.58 -2.47 22.85
CA GLU A 193 -13.88 -1.45 23.64
C GLU A 193 -14.54 -1.33 25.02
N LYS A 194 -13.77 -1.55 26.11
CA LYS A 194 -14.22 -1.36 27.48
C LYS A 194 -13.46 -0.22 28.13
N SER A 195 -14.18 0.70 28.75
CA SER A 195 -13.55 1.72 29.59
C SER A 195 -12.92 1.05 30.82
N PHE A 196 -11.67 1.35 31.07
CA PHE A 196 -10.94 0.94 32.24
C PHE A 196 -10.60 2.17 33.09
N GLU A 197 -11.20 2.25 34.28
CA GLU A 197 -10.89 3.31 35.25
C GLU A 197 -9.60 2.93 36.00
N ALA A 198 -8.49 3.51 35.57
CA ALA A 198 -7.22 3.33 36.27
C ALA A 198 -7.23 4.11 37.59
N SER A 199 -7.02 3.41 38.70
CA SER A 199 -6.73 4.04 40.01
C SER A 199 -5.23 4.11 40.24
N PRO A 200 -4.68 5.22 40.78
CA PRO A 200 -3.29 5.28 41.21
C PRO A 200 -3.02 4.53 42.52
N ASP A 201 -4.08 4.17 43.24
CA ASP A 201 -3.99 3.47 44.51
C ASP A 201 -3.93 1.95 44.28
N LEU A 202 -2.71 1.39 44.33
CA LEU A 202 -2.46 -0.05 44.19
C LEU A 202 -2.36 -0.67 45.57
N THR A 203 -3.15 -1.70 45.84
CA THR A 203 -3.13 -2.45 47.11
C THR A 203 -2.51 -3.84 46.90
N ASP A 204 -2.14 -4.50 48.02
CA ASP A 204 -1.62 -5.87 47.98
C ASP A 204 -2.70 -6.86 47.46
N ASP A 205 -3.99 -6.59 47.73
CA ASP A 205 -5.09 -7.39 47.21
C ASP A 205 -5.21 -7.22 45.68
N ASP A 206 -5.05 -6.01 45.17
CA ASP A 206 -5.05 -5.77 43.70
C ASP A 206 -3.95 -6.55 42.99
N ILE A 207 -2.76 -6.62 43.61
CA ILE A 207 -1.63 -7.38 43.06
C ILE A 207 -1.96 -8.88 43.05
N SER A 208 -2.48 -9.37 44.15
CA SER A 208 -2.83 -10.79 44.33
C SER A 208 -3.97 -11.25 43.38
N ASP A 209 -5.00 -10.42 43.24
CA ASP A 209 -6.16 -10.70 42.36
C ASP A 209 -5.79 -10.61 40.88
N ASN A 210 -4.71 -9.89 40.54
CA ASN A 210 -4.20 -9.73 39.16
C ASN A 210 -2.85 -10.43 38.95
N SER A 211 -2.57 -11.51 39.68
CA SER A 211 -1.30 -12.23 39.62
C SER A 211 -0.89 -12.58 38.18
N GLN A 212 -1.84 -13.06 37.36
CA GLN A 212 -1.59 -13.38 35.96
C GLN A 212 -1.05 -12.17 35.15
N THR A 213 -1.50 -10.95 35.44
CA THR A 213 -0.97 -9.73 34.83
C THR A 213 0.40 -9.39 35.35
N VAL A 214 0.56 -9.46 36.70
CA VAL A 214 1.81 -9.14 37.41
C VAL A 214 2.93 -10.09 36.97
N ASP A 215 2.63 -11.39 36.92
CA ASP A 215 3.58 -12.44 36.52
C ASP A 215 3.96 -12.37 35.03
N ASN A 216 3.23 -11.62 34.23
CA ASN A 216 3.53 -11.38 32.81
C ASN A 216 4.04 -9.97 32.51
N ILE A 217 4.38 -9.17 33.52
CA ILE A 217 5.02 -7.86 33.31
C ILE A 217 6.38 -8.09 32.66
N ARG A 218 6.54 -7.52 31.49
CA ARG A 218 7.78 -7.67 30.71
C ARG A 218 8.96 -7.00 31.38
N LEU A 219 9.99 -7.77 31.67
CA LEU A 219 11.26 -7.30 32.20
C LEU A 219 12.26 -7.02 31.06
N TRP A 220 12.24 -7.85 30.02
CA TRP A 220 13.16 -7.75 28.90
C TRP A 220 12.65 -6.76 27.82
N ASP A 221 13.57 -5.94 27.29
CA ASP A 221 13.34 -5.19 26.08
C ASP A 221 13.72 -6.07 24.86
N PRO A 222 12.84 -6.23 23.84
CA PRO A 222 13.12 -7.07 22.68
C PRO A 222 14.38 -6.66 21.92
N THR A 223 14.64 -5.34 21.80
CA THR A 223 15.81 -4.82 21.07
C THR A 223 17.13 -5.22 21.75
N VAL A 224 17.17 -5.09 23.06
CA VAL A 224 18.36 -5.48 23.86
C VAL A 224 18.51 -7.00 23.88
N LEU A 225 17.38 -7.71 23.91
CA LEU A 225 17.36 -9.16 23.96
C LEU A 225 17.83 -9.78 22.63
N ALA A 226 17.53 -9.15 21.49
CA ALA A 226 18.00 -9.60 20.19
C ALA A 226 19.52 -9.70 20.12
N GLU A 227 20.24 -8.68 20.60
CA GLU A 227 21.71 -8.73 20.67
C GLU A 227 22.21 -9.87 21.59
N THR A 228 21.50 -10.08 22.70
CA THR A 228 21.84 -11.17 23.64
C THR A 228 21.57 -12.55 23.03
N TYR A 229 20.46 -12.71 22.32
CA TYR A 229 20.12 -13.96 21.63
C TYR A 229 21.15 -14.25 20.54
N SER A 230 21.52 -13.26 19.73
CA SER A 230 22.55 -13.43 18.69
C SER A 230 23.88 -13.87 19.31
N GLN A 231 24.32 -13.24 20.37
CA GLN A 231 25.58 -13.61 21.06
C GLN A 231 25.56 -15.04 21.63
N LEU A 232 24.43 -15.49 22.19
CA LEU A 232 24.36 -16.75 22.91
C LEU A 232 23.82 -17.92 22.05
N GLN A 233 23.04 -17.66 21.02
CA GLN A 233 22.25 -18.67 20.33
C GLN A 233 22.35 -18.64 18.80
N GLU A 234 23.13 -17.74 18.19
CA GLU A 234 23.38 -17.75 16.73
C GLU A 234 24.07 -19.03 16.29
N ILE A 235 25.10 -19.46 17.02
CA ILE A 235 25.83 -20.76 16.92
C ILE A 235 26.56 -20.92 15.59
N ARG A 236 26.02 -20.52 14.46
CA ARG A 236 26.62 -20.54 13.13
C ARG A 236 26.46 -19.16 12.49
N ALA A 237 27.50 -18.68 11.81
CA ALA A 237 27.52 -17.34 11.20
C ALA A 237 26.45 -17.16 10.10
N TYR A 238 25.97 -18.24 9.52
CA TYR A 238 24.90 -18.21 8.50
C TYR A 238 23.49 -18.35 9.08
N TYR A 239 23.34 -18.30 10.40
CA TYR A 239 22.05 -18.16 11.08
C TYR A 239 21.99 -16.80 11.79
N ALA A 240 20.87 -16.13 11.66
CA ALA A 240 20.58 -14.85 12.29
C ALA A 240 19.36 -14.95 13.23
N LEU A 241 19.37 -14.16 14.27
CA LEU A 241 18.29 -13.96 15.23
C LEU A 241 18.01 -12.44 15.24
N ASP A 242 17.45 -11.94 14.12
CA ASP A 242 17.37 -10.50 13.84
C ASP A 242 16.30 -9.80 14.67
N GLU A 243 15.19 -10.49 14.91
CA GLU A 243 14.05 -9.94 15.64
C GLU A 243 13.66 -10.82 16.83
N VAL A 244 13.17 -10.20 17.88
CA VAL A 244 12.61 -10.84 19.05
C VAL A 244 11.19 -10.35 19.24
N ASP A 245 10.25 -11.27 19.07
CA ASP A 245 8.83 -11.01 19.24
C ASP A 245 8.36 -11.32 20.66
N VAL A 246 7.27 -10.67 21.04
CA VAL A 246 6.57 -10.93 22.28
C VAL A 246 5.29 -11.67 22.01
N ASP A 247 5.19 -12.90 22.46
CA ASP A 247 4.01 -13.74 22.24
C ASP A 247 3.54 -14.39 23.55
N ARG A 248 2.44 -15.12 23.52
CA ARG A 248 1.81 -15.73 24.72
C ARG A 248 1.47 -17.19 24.45
N TYR A 249 2.00 -18.05 25.30
CA TYR A 249 1.78 -19.49 25.26
C TYR A 249 1.20 -20.00 26.60
N LYS A 250 0.46 -21.09 26.54
CA LYS A 250 0.07 -21.80 27.74
C LYS A 250 1.20 -22.73 28.17
N ILE A 251 1.84 -22.44 29.28
CA ILE A 251 2.93 -23.21 29.85
C ILE A 251 2.50 -23.67 31.24
N ASN A 252 2.52 -24.98 31.50
CA ASN A 252 2.01 -25.59 32.73
C ASN A 252 0.55 -25.18 33.06
N GLY A 253 -0.26 -24.92 32.03
CA GLY A 253 -1.67 -24.53 32.17
C GLY A 253 -1.91 -23.03 32.37
N GLU A 254 -0.88 -22.22 32.54
CA GLU A 254 -0.94 -20.77 32.72
C GLU A 254 -0.53 -20.02 31.47
N LEU A 255 -1.18 -18.89 31.21
CA LEU A 255 -0.83 -18.01 30.09
C LEU A 255 0.44 -17.24 30.42
N THR A 256 1.54 -17.57 29.75
CA THR A 256 2.86 -17.00 29.98
C THR A 256 3.30 -16.17 28.77
N GLN A 257 3.73 -14.95 29.01
CA GLN A 257 4.34 -14.10 28.02
C GLN A 257 5.78 -14.53 27.79
N VAL A 258 6.12 -14.74 26.54
CA VAL A 258 7.45 -15.19 26.11
C VAL A 258 8.06 -14.24 25.09
N MET A 259 9.37 -14.24 25.06
CA MET A 259 10.19 -13.68 24.00
C MET A 259 10.58 -14.81 23.05
N VAL A 260 10.31 -14.64 21.77
CA VAL A 260 10.56 -15.64 20.72
C VAL A 260 11.36 -15.04 19.58
N SER A 261 12.30 -15.80 19.06
CA SER A 261 13.05 -15.42 17.86
C SER A 261 13.27 -16.65 16.99
N ALA A 262 12.99 -16.52 15.72
CA ALA A 262 13.28 -17.54 14.71
C ALA A 262 14.75 -17.45 14.31
N ARG A 263 15.41 -18.61 14.17
CA ARG A 263 16.79 -18.63 13.67
C ARG A 263 16.72 -18.73 12.14
N GLU A 264 16.78 -17.59 11.49
CA GLU A 264 16.67 -17.48 10.04
C GLU A 264 18.01 -17.71 9.34
N LEU A 265 17.97 -17.95 8.05
CA LEU A 265 19.16 -18.15 7.23
C LEU A 265 19.68 -16.80 6.72
N ASP A 266 20.87 -16.43 7.12
CA ASP A 266 21.63 -15.31 6.57
C ASP A 266 22.59 -15.83 5.46
N GLN A 267 22.20 -15.64 4.20
CA GLN A 267 23.01 -16.06 3.07
C GLN A 267 24.23 -15.19 2.80
N THR A 268 24.33 -14.02 3.41
CA THR A 268 25.52 -13.16 3.27
C THR A 268 26.73 -13.72 3.98
N ASN A 269 26.49 -14.54 5.01
CA ASN A 269 27.51 -15.16 5.87
C ASN A 269 27.72 -16.66 5.61
N LEU A 270 27.41 -17.15 4.42
CA LEU A 270 27.65 -18.55 4.05
C LEU A 270 29.15 -18.88 4.03
N PRO A 271 29.55 -20.10 4.45
CA PRO A 271 30.95 -20.55 4.41
C PRO A 271 31.55 -20.56 3.02
N ALA A 272 30.73 -20.76 1.98
CA ALA A 272 31.13 -20.71 0.59
C ALA A 272 29.97 -20.16 -0.26
N VAL A 273 30.24 -19.14 -1.02
CA VAL A 273 29.28 -18.49 -1.91
C VAL A 273 29.23 -19.22 -3.26
N GLY A 274 28.06 -19.44 -3.79
CA GLY A 274 27.86 -20.04 -5.10
C GLY A 274 26.43 -20.53 -5.29
N TRP A 275 25.96 -20.56 -6.54
CA TRP A 275 24.57 -20.87 -6.86
C TRP A 275 24.05 -22.17 -6.23
N VAL A 276 24.88 -23.23 -6.20
CA VAL A 276 24.51 -24.51 -5.60
C VAL A 276 24.32 -24.36 -4.09
N ASN A 277 25.25 -23.69 -3.42
CA ASN A 277 25.15 -23.48 -1.97
C ASN A 277 23.95 -22.59 -1.62
N GLU A 278 23.78 -21.48 -2.30
CA GLU A 278 22.72 -20.51 -2.02
C GLU A 278 21.32 -21.00 -2.39
N ARG A 279 21.18 -21.89 -3.36
CA ARG A 279 19.87 -22.29 -3.88
C ARG A 279 19.45 -23.72 -3.56
N LEU A 280 20.41 -24.63 -3.33
CA LEU A 280 20.14 -26.06 -3.18
C LEU A 280 20.60 -26.64 -1.85
N GLN A 281 21.61 -26.05 -1.18
CA GLN A 281 22.17 -26.56 0.07
C GLN A 281 21.71 -25.75 1.28
N TYR A 282 21.98 -24.47 1.31
CA TYR A 282 21.57 -23.57 2.39
C TYR A 282 20.21 -22.96 2.02
N THR A 283 19.15 -23.70 2.30
CA THR A 283 17.79 -23.40 1.83
C THR A 283 16.88 -22.90 2.94
N HIS A 284 17.25 -23.08 4.21
CA HIS A 284 16.37 -22.79 5.35
C HIS A 284 17.15 -22.42 6.61
N GLY A 285 16.50 -21.64 7.47
CA GLY A 285 16.88 -21.46 8.86
C GLY A 285 16.56 -22.67 9.72
N TYR A 286 16.96 -22.68 11.01
CA TYR A 286 16.83 -23.86 11.83
C TYR A 286 16.53 -23.57 13.28
N GLY A 287 15.31 -23.89 13.72
CA GLY A 287 14.87 -23.79 15.09
C GLY A 287 14.56 -22.37 15.56
N VAL A 288 14.10 -22.29 16.77
CA VAL A 288 13.69 -21.04 17.44
C VAL A 288 14.31 -20.94 18.83
N VAL A 289 14.31 -19.76 19.38
CA VAL A 289 14.75 -19.47 20.75
C VAL A 289 13.55 -18.92 21.50
N PHE A 290 13.29 -19.44 22.71
CA PHE A 290 12.27 -18.94 23.61
C PHE A 290 12.84 -18.65 24.99
N SER A 291 12.44 -17.52 25.58
CA SER A 291 12.59 -17.27 27.01
C SER A 291 11.34 -16.60 27.60
N PRO A 292 11.05 -16.71 28.91
CA PRO A 292 10.00 -15.93 29.54
C PRO A 292 10.32 -14.42 29.48
N ALA A 293 9.27 -13.61 29.32
CA ALA A 293 9.43 -12.16 29.25
C ALA A 293 9.78 -11.51 30.59
N ASN A 294 9.52 -12.19 31.68
CA ASN A 294 9.55 -11.68 33.07
C ASN A 294 10.62 -12.33 33.94
N ASN A 295 11.42 -13.26 33.45
CA ASN A 295 12.37 -14.01 34.27
C ASN A 295 13.82 -13.86 33.78
N VAL A 296 14.74 -14.01 34.70
CA VAL A 296 16.20 -13.87 34.51
C VAL A 296 16.89 -15.07 35.15
N ALA A 297 17.73 -15.75 34.38
CA ALA A 297 18.58 -16.80 34.89
C ALA A 297 19.75 -16.22 35.73
N SER A 298 20.58 -17.10 36.30
CA SER A 298 21.79 -16.70 37.02
C SER A 298 22.68 -15.82 36.11
N GLN A 299 23.32 -14.84 36.71
CA GLN A 299 24.22 -13.88 36.04
C GLN A 299 23.51 -12.88 35.08
N GLY A 300 22.19 -12.70 35.20
CA GLY A 300 21.46 -11.73 34.39
C GLY A 300 21.22 -12.16 32.96
N GLN A 301 21.33 -13.43 32.65
CA GLN A 301 21.08 -13.98 31.33
C GLN A 301 19.58 -14.36 31.14
N PRO A 302 19.07 -14.46 29.89
CA PRO A 302 17.75 -15.00 29.63
C PRO A 302 17.62 -16.44 30.15
N ASP A 303 16.47 -16.74 30.75
CA ASP A 303 16.13 -18.08 31.22
C ASP A 303 15.46 -18.86 30.06
N PHE A 304 16.26 -19.54 29.24
CA PHE A 304 15.80 -20.15 28.02
C PHE A 304 14.87 -21.36 28.26
N TYR A 305 13.66 -21.30 27.72
CA TYR A 305 12.77 -22.44 27.56
C TYR A 305 13.17 -23.31 26.38
N VAL A 306 13.52 -22.70 25.24
CA VAL A 306 14.05 -23.38 24.06
C VAL A 306 15.35 -22.72 23.63
N LYS A 307 16.38 -23.51 23.39
CA LYS A 307 17.71 -23.06 22.98
C LYS A 307 18.48 -24.13 22.22
N GLY A 308 19.56 -23.71 21.59
CA GLY A 308 20.51 -24.60 20.92
C GLY A 308 20.12 -25.00 19.49
N VAL A 309 21.05 -25.72 18.83
CA VAL A 309 20.88 -26.32 17.51
C VAL A 309 21.51 -27.73 17.56
N PRO A 310 20.74 -28.80 17.48
CA PRO A 310 19.28 -28.86 17.44
C PRO A 310 18.64 -28.25 18.70
N ALA A 311 17.39 -27.79 18.54
CA ALA A 311 16.67 -27.16 19.64
C ALA A 311 16.41 -28.16 20.78
N THR A 312 16.68 -27.70 22.01
CA THR A 312 16.37 -28.42 23.24
C THR A 312 15.39 -27.59 24.05
N THR A 313 14.35 -28.24 24.60
CA THR A 313 13.35 -27.55 25.43
C THR A 313 13.37 -28.04 26.87
N THR A 314 13.05 -27.12 27.78
CA THR A 314 12.79 -27.41 29.20
C THR A 314 11.27 -27.47 29.47
N VAL A 315 10.45 -27.15 28.48
CA VAL A 315 8.98 -27.03 28.54
C VAL A 315 8.37 -27.90 27.47
N SER A 316 7.60 -28.91 27.85
CA SER A 316 7.04 -29.90 26.91
C SER A 316 6.09 -29.28 25.87
N GLU A 317 5.38 -28.20 26.24
CA GLU A 317 4.44 -27.49 25.39
C GLU A 317 5.11 -26.68 24.25
N LEU A 318 6.43 -26.52 24.34
CA LEU A 318 7.29 -25.83 23.35
C LEU A 318 8.22 -26.79 22.59
N GLU A 319 7.84 -28.07 22.48
CA GLU A 319 8.60 -29.02 21.67
C GLU A 319 8.48 -28.69 20.17
N ILE A 320 9.61 -28.73 19.47
CA ILE A 320 9.71 -28.38 18.06
C ILE A 320 9.86 -29.64 17.21
N ASP A 321 8.77 -30.05 16.58
CA ASP A 321 8.73 -31.24 15.71
C ASP A 321 9.39 -31.00 14.35
N GLN A 322 9.24 -29.78 13.81
CA GLN A 322 9.80 -29.39 12.50
C GLN A 322 10.61 -28.10 12.66
N PRO A 323 11.93 -28.21 12.79
CA PRO A 323 12.77 -27.05 13.05
C PRO A 323 13.16 -26.22 11.81
N ARG A 324 12.93 -26.72 10.58
CA ARG A 324 13.33 -26.04 9.34
C ARG A 324 12.45 -24.85 9.05
N ILE A 325 13.06 -23.70 8.79
CA ILE A 325 12.39 -22.44 8.54
C ILE A 325 12.72 -21.97 7.12
N TYR A 326 11.78 -22.18 6.20
CA TYR A 326 11.93 -21.80 4.78
C TYR A 326 11.41 -20.39 4.46
N PHE A 327 10.60 -19.83 5.33
CA PHE A 327 10.02 -18.51 5.17
C PHE A 327 10.38 -17.69 6.41
N GLY A 328 11.05 -16.59 6.20
CA GLY A 328 11.48 -15.66 7.25
C GLY A 328 11.08 -14.23 6.94
N GLU A 329 11.33 -13.34 7.89
CA GLU A 329 11.07 -11.91 7.79
C GLU A 329 12.34 -11.10 7.52
N SER A 330 13.52 -11.75 7.59
CA SER A 330 14.80 -11.08 7.34
C SER A 330 14.88 -10.51 5.93
N ALA A 331 15.31 -9.25 5.84
CA ALA A 331 15.57 -8.57 4.57
C ALA A 331 16.71 -9.21 3.75
N GLU A 332 17.52 -10.04 4.38
CA GLU A 332 18.67 -10.74 3.78
C GLU A 332 18.32 -12.13 3.25
N SER A 333 17.03 -12.50 3.33
CA SER A 333 16.50 -13.73 2.77
C SER A 333 16.58 -13.72 1.25
N VAL A 334 16.83 -14.89 0.67
CA VAL A 334 16.88 -15.04 -0.79
C VAL A 334 15.50 -14.96 -1.42
N GLU A 335 15.47 -14.52 -2.68
CA GLU A 335 14.24 -14.48 -3.48
C GLU A 335 13.63 -15.88 -3.71
N TYR A 336 14.46 -16.93 -3.78
CA TYR A 336 13.99 -18.32 -3.94
C TYR A 336 15.04 -19.34 -3.55
N VAL A 337 14.59 -20.51 -3.14
CA VAL A 337 15.39 -21.73 -2.93
C VAL A 337 14.71 -22.90 -3.63
N VAL A 338 15.47 -23.94 -3.92
CA VAL A 338 14.96 -25.18 -4.56
C VAL A 338 15.08 -26.31 -3.55
N VAL A 339 13.94 -26.80 -3.09
CA VAL A 339 13.83 -27.89 -2.13
C VAL A 339 13.60 -29.24 -2.82
N ASN A 340 13.85 -30.35 -2.12
CA ASN A 340 13.71 -31.69 -2.66
C ASN A 340 14.51 -31.93 -3.95
N SER A 341 15.65 -31.28 -4.12
CA SER A 341 16.58 -31.54 -5.22
C SER A 341 17.38 -32.83 -4.96
N LEU A 342 18.22 -33.23 -5.93
CA LEU A 342 19.17 -34.33 -5.71
C LEU A 342 20.34 -33.94 -4.80
N GLN A 343 20.52 -32.62 -4.57
CA GLN A 343 21.49 -32.09 -3.63
C GLN A 343 20.89 -32.13 -2.23
N GLU A 344 21.65 -32.65 -1.27
CA GLU A 344 21.24 -32.70 0.14
C GLU A 344 21.23 -31.29 0.72
N GLU A 345 20.10 -30.90 1.37
CA GLU A 345 19.97 -29.64 2.07
C GLU A 345 20.79 -29.69 3.36
N VAL A 346 21.43 -28.58 3.72
CA VAL A 346 22.22 -28.49 4.93
C VAL A 346 21.30 -28.25 6.12
N ASP A 347 20.91 -29.33 6.75
CA ASP A 347 20.50 -29.29 8.15
C ASP A 347 21.73 -29.00 9.03
N TYR A 348 21.50 -28.46 10.20
CA TYR A 348 22.57 -28.45 11.21
C TYR A 348 23.08 -29.91 11.34
N PRO A 349 24.38 -30.17 11.10
CA PRO A 349 24.85 -31.54 11.09
C PRO A 349 24.62 -32.15 12.46
N LEU A 350 23.62 -33.01 12.54
CA LEU A 350 23.60 -34.06 13.55
C LEU A 350 24.85 -34.83 13.27
N SER A 351 25.89 -34.68 14.09
CA SER A 351 27.11 -35.46 13.97
C SER A 351 26.75 -36.94 14.02
N THR A 352 26.58 -37.56 12.86
CA THR A 352 26.77 -38.99 12.73
C THR A 352 28.24 -39.19 12.96
N GLU A 353 28.60 -39.71 14.14
CA GLU A 353 29.93 -40.11 14.54
C GLU A 353 30.95 -39.01 14.77
N GLY A 354 31.00 -38.44 15.97
CA GLY A 354 32.22 -38.01 16.65
C GLY A 354 33.10 -36.94 16.00
N GLN A 355 32.68 -36.26 14.95
CA GLN A 355 33.38 -35.11 14.40
C GLN A 355 32.70 -33.82 14.83
N SER A 356 33.23 -33.19 15.86
CA SER A 356 33.05 -31.77 16.09
C SER A 356 33.55 -31.06 14.84
N VAL A 357 32.64 -30.55 14.03
CA VAL A 357 32.98 -29.55 13.01
C VAL A 357 33.28 -28.28 13.76
N ALA A 358 34.57 -27.96 13.88
CA ALA A 358 35.08 -26.72 14.47
C ALA A 358 34.71 -25.51 13.63
#